data_af6652121b6fb601c4525b62769bda83
#
_entry.id   af6652121b6fb601c4525b62769bda83
#
_cell.length_a   1.000
_cell.length_b   1.000
_cell.length_c   1.000
_cell.angle_alpha   90.00
_cell.angle_beta   90.00
_cell.angle_gamma   90.00
#
_symmetry.space_group_name_H-M   'P 1'
#
loop_
_entity.id
_entity.type
_entity.pdbx_description
1 polymer ?
#
loop_
_entity_poly.entity_id
_entity_poly.type
_entity_poly.pdbx_seq_one_letter_code
_entity_poly.pdbx_strand_id
1 'polypeptide(L)'
;MNLAKHIILDLYDCDFDLINSVEYVESALTKAVEISECKILNKYFHKFSPQGVTGIICVCESHFSIHTWPEHNYVAIDIFCCKENTKKSIEYLCEKFKSKNKSIKTVNRGEIHEDNIG
;
A
#
# COMPACT_ATOMS: atom_id res chain seq x y z
N MET A 1 15.19 -16.87 8.30
CA MET A 1 14.02 -16.85 7.42
C MET A 1 13.03 -15.80 7.89
N ASN A 2 12.56 -14.99 6.97
CA ASN A 2 11.61 -13.93 7.31
C ASN A 2 10.19 -14.39 7.02
N LEU A 3 9.26 -14.07 7.94
CA LEU A 3 7.85 -14.43 7.75
C LEU A 3 7.13 -13.49 6.81
N ALA A 4 7.53 -12.23 6.79
CA ALA A 4 6.90 -11.23 5.93
C ALA A 4 7.83 -10.06 5.68
N LYS A 5 7.46 -9.23 4.71
CA LYS A 5 8.12 -7.97 4.43
C LYS A 5 7.13 -6.84 4.65
N HIS A 6 7.59 -5.74 5.21
CA HIS A 6 6.81 -4.52 5.32
C HIS A 6 7.43 -3.49 4.39
N ILE A 7 6.69 -3.13 3.35
CA ILE A 7 7.13 -2.13 2.40
C ILE A 7 6.49 -0.80 2.78
N ILE A 8 7.33 0.20 2.97
CA ILE A 8 6.92 1.56 3.29
C ILE A 8 7.13 2.36 2.02
N LEU A 9 6.02 2.77 1.39
CA LEU A 9 6.03 3.45 0.11
C LEU A 9 5.49 4.86 0.26
N ASP A 10 6.30 5.84 -0.11
CA ASP A 10 5.88 7.23 -0.16
C ASP A 10 5.84 7.68 -1.61
N LEU A 11 4.72 8.24 -2.03
CA LEU A 11 4.55 8.78 -3.38
C LEU A 11 4.41 10.29 -3.28
N TYR A 12 5.20 11.01 -4.07
CA TYR A 12 5.24 12.47 -4.06
C TYR A 12 4.79 13.03 -5.40
N ASP A 13 4.31 14.26 -5.38
CA ASP A 13 3.87 14.99 -6.56
C ASP A 13 2.78 14.25 -7.32
N CYS A 14 1.86 13.66 -6.57
CA CYS A 14 0.70 12.96 -7.12
C CYS A 14 -0.35 13.96 -7.58
N ASP A 15 -1.28 13.49 -8.42
CA ASP A 15 -2.40 14.30 -8.90
C ASP A 15 -3.41 14.53 -7.78
N PHE A 16 -3.69 15.79 -7.47
CA PHE A 16 -4.59 16.18 -6.37
C PHE A 16 -5.98 15.53 -6.50
N ASP A 17 -6.59 15.62 -7.66
CA ASP A 17 -7.96 15.15 -7.83
C ASP A 17 -8.07 13.63 -7.69
N LEU A 18 -7.08 12.92 -8.17
CA LEU A 18 -7.08 11.46 -8.08
C LEU A 18 -6.95 10.99 -6.63
N ILE A 19 -6.03 11.58 -5.88
CA ILE A 19 -5.77 11.15 -4.51
C ILE A 19 -6.78 11.70 -3.51
N ASN A 20 -7.65 12.63 -3.94
CA ASN A 20 -8.75 13.14 -3.12
C ASN A 20 -10.07 12.40 -3.39
N SER A 21 -10.08 11.45 -4.29
CA SER A 21 -11.27 10.68 -4.63
C SER A 21 -11.24 9.32 -3.93
N VAL A 22 -12.18 9.09 -3.01
CA VAL A 22 -12.24 7.82 -2.29
C VAL A 22 -12.48 6.66 -3.25
N GLU A 23 -13.31 6.86 -4.27
CA GLU A 23 -13.59 5.82 -5.26
C GLU A 23 -12.35 5.47 -6.06
N TYR A 24 -11.58 6.48 -6.47
CA TYR A 24 -10.37 6.26 -7.24
C TYR A 24 -9.31 5.57 -6.39
N VAL A 25 -9.11 6.03 -5.14
CA VAL A 25 -8.13 5.47 -4.23
C VAL A 25 -8.47 4.01 -3.91
N GLU A 26 -9.74 3.73 -3.64
CA GLU A 26 -10.18 2.36 -3.37
C GLU A 26 -9.93 1.45 -4.56
N SER A 27 -10.29 1.91 -5.76
CA SER A 27 -10.09 1.13 -6.98
C SER A 27 -8.60 0.85 -7.22
N ALA A 28 -7.76 1.86 -7.04
CA ALA A 28 -6.32 1.71 -7.26
C ALA A 28 -5.68 0.73 -6.29
N LEU A 29 -6.00 0.87 -5.00
CA LEU A 29 -5.42 -0.01 -3.99
C LEU A 29 -5.92 -1.44 -4.14
N THR A 30 -7.22 -1.60 -4.43
CA THR A 30 -7.81 -2.93 -4.69
C THR A 30 -7.09 -3.62 -5.85
N LYS A 31 -6.84 -2.90 -6.94
CA LYS A 31 -6.14 -3.46 -8.08
C LYS A 31 -4.70 -3.84 -7.75
N ALA A 32 -4.03 -3.03 -6.94
CA ALA A 32 -2.67 -3.34 -6.49
C ALA A 32 -2.64 -4.64 -5.68
N VAL A 33 -3.66 -4.86 -4.83
CA VAL A 33 -3.78 -6.11 -4.07
C VAL A 33 -3.97 -7.29 -5.02
N GLU A 34 -4.84 -7.14 -6.03
CA GLU A 34 -5.08 -8.19 -7.01
C GLU A 34 -3.81 -8.55 -7.79
N ILE A 35 -3.04 -7.53 -8.17
CA ILE A 35 -1.75 -7.74 -8.86
C ILE A 35 -0.80 -8.55 -7.99
N SER A 36 -0.84 -8.34 -6.67
CA SER A 36 -0.02 -9.10 -5.72
C SER A 36 -0.52 -10.52 -5.50
N GLU A 37 -1.66 -10.87 -6.08
CA GLU A 37 -2.27 -12.20 -5.93
C GLU A 37 -2.64 -12.53 -4.48
N CYS A 38 -3.02 -11.50 -3.71
CA CYS A 38 -3.49 -11.67 -2.34
C CYS A 38 -5.02 -11.77 -2.34
N LYS A 39 -5.54 -12.60 -1.45
CA LYS A 39 -7.00 -12.78 -1.31
C LYS A 39 -7.54 -11.71 -0.37
N ILE A 40 -8.48 -10.91 -0.84
CA ILE A 40 -9.10 -9.86 -0.04
C ILE A 40 -10.11 -10.49 0.93
N LEU A 41 -9.96 -10.15 2.20
CA LEU A 41 -10.89 -10.59 3.26
C LEU A 41 -11.89 -9.50 3.60
N ASN A 42 -11.43 -8.26 3.66
CA ASN A 42 -12.29 -7.12 4.00
C ASN A 42 -11.57 -5.84 3.61
N LYS A 43 -12.34 -4.76 3.41
CA LYS A 43 -11.74 -3.46 3.14
C LYS A 43 -12.63 -2.34 3.66
N TYR A 44 -12.01 -1.23 4.01
CA TYR A 44 -12.70 -0.04 4.48
C TYR A 44 -11.95 1.20 4.00
N PHE A 45 -12.68 2.16 3.42
CA PHE A 45 -12.14 3.42 2.96
C PHE A 45 -12.98 4.56 3.50
N HIS A 46 -12.32 5.63 3.91
CA HIS A 46 -12.97 6.80 4.49
C HIS A 46 -12.48 8.07 3.80
N LYS A 47 -13.42 8.91 3.38
CA LYS A 47 -13.13 10.22 2.82
C LYS A 47 -13.24 11.27 3.91
N PHE A 48 -12.17 12.01 4.13
CA PHE A 48 -12.18 13.11 5.09
C PHE A 48 -12.66 14.41 4.45
N SER A 49 -13.22 15.28 5.25
CA SER A 49 -13.62 16.62 4.83
C SER A 49 -12.68 17.61 5.49
N PRO A 50 -12.11 18.60 4.76
CA PRO A 50 -12.42 18.90 3.36
C PRO A 50 -11.69 18.01 2.35
N GLN A 51 -10.65 17.26 2.77
CA GLN A 51 -9.87 16.46 1.83
C GLN A 51 -9.10 15.36 2.53
N GLY A 52 -8.72 14.34 1.73
CA GLY A 52 -7.94 13.23 2.21
C GLY A 52 -8.72 11.92 2.25
N VAL A 53 -8.00 10.82 2.08
CA VAL A 53 -8.58 9.48 2.10
C VAL A 53 -7.70 8.59 2.95
N THR A 54 -8.32 7.74 3.76
CA THR A 54 -7.64 6.64 4.46
C THR A 54 -8.32 5.35 4.08
N GLY A 55 -7.52 4.33 3.80
CA GLY A 55 -8.07 3.04 3.46
C GLY A 55 -7.21 1.91 3.99
N ILE A 56 -7.87 0.77 4.21
CA ILE A 56 -7.18 -0.45 4.59
C ILE A 56 -7.87 -1.62 3.90
N ILE A 57 -7.05 -2.55 3.39
CA ILE A 57 -7.53 -3.79 2.80
C ILE A 57 -6.86 -4.92 3.58
N CYS A 58 -7.67 -5.69 4.29
CA CYS A 58 -7.19 -6.89 4.95
C CYS A 58 -7.15 -8.02 3.94
N VAL A 59 -6.02 -8.66 3.84
CA VAL A 59 -5.86 -9.79 2.93
C VAL A 59 -5.45 -11.02 3.73
N CYS A 60 -5.50 -12.18 3.09
CA CYS A 60 -5.14 -13.42 3.76
C CYS A 60 -3.68 -13.35 4.17
N GLU A 61 -3.53 -13.20 5.49
CA GLU A 61 -2.37 -13.07 6.36
C GLU A 61 -1.64 -11.74 6.31
N SER A 62 -2.27 -10.69 5.75
CA SER A 62 -1.55 -9.41 5.60
C SER A 62 -2.51 -8.24 5.46
N HIS A 63 -1.96 -7.09 5.11
CA HIS A 63 -2.79 -5.93 4.85
C HIS A 63 -2.06 -4.94 3.93
N PHE A 64 -2.87 -4.13 3.24
CA PHE A 64 -2.42 -2.95 2.51
C PHE A 64 -3.14 -1.77 3.11
N SER A 65 -2.42 -0.69 3.39
CA SER A 65 -3.06 0.53 3.90
C SER A 65 -2.60 1.74 3.10
N ILE A 66 -3.43 2.77 3.07
CA ILE A 66 -3.14 3.99 2.32
C ILE A 66 -3.67 5.21 3.06
N HIS A 67 -2.90 6.28 3.02
CA HIS A 67 -3.31 7.58 3.51
C HIS A 67 -2.93 8.62 2.47
N THR A 68 -3.85 9.51 2.13
CA THR A 68 -3.55 10.58 1.19
C THR A 68 -3.63 11.94 1.87
N TRP A 69 -2.71 12.81 1.45
CA TRP A 69 -2.70 14.23 1.83
C TRP A 69 -2.71 15.03 0.53
N PRO A 70 -3.91 15.25 -0.06
CA PRO A 70 -4.01 15.96 -1.36
C PRO A 70 -3.40 17.34 -1.31
N GLU A 71 -3.49 18.03 -0.17
CA GLU A 71 -2.91 19.37 0.00
C GLU A 71 -1.39 19.38 -0.15
N HIS A 72 -0.76 18.22 0.01
CA HIS A 72 0.69 18.06 -0.17
C HIS A 72 1.02 17.19 -1.38
N ASN A 73 0.03 16.80 -2.16
CA ASN A 73 0.19 15.89 -3.30
C ASN A 73 0.92 14.60 -2.92
N TYR A 74 0.66 14.11 -1.71
CA TYR A 74 1.41 13.05 -1.07
C TYR A 74 0.53 11.86 -0.72
N VAL A 75 1.06 10.66 -0.94
CA VAL A 75 0.37 9.40 -0.57
C VAL A 75 1.35 8.51 0.19
N ALA A 76 0.90 8.01 1.33
CA ALA A 76 1.65 7.04 2.12
C ALA A 76 0.97 5.68 2.00
N ILE A 77 1.73 4.66 1.60
CA ILE A 77 1.20 3.32 1.43
C ILE A 77 2.05 2.34 2.22
N ASP A 78 1.39 1.47 2.97
CA ASP A 78 2.04 0.36 3.66
C ASP A 78 1.58 -0.94 3.04
N ILE A 79 2.53 -1.80 2.69
CA ILE A 79 2.27 -3.12 2.17
C ILE A 79 2.94 -4.11 3.11
N PHE A 80 2.15 -4.77 3.95
CA PHE A 80 2.64 -5.82 4.83
C PHE A 80 2.20 -7.14 4.20
N CYS A 81 3.15 -7.86 3.60
CA CYS A 81 2.81 -8.99 2.75
C CYS A 81 3.90 -10.04 2.78
N CYS A 82 3.51 -11.31 2.67
CA CYS A 82 4.44 -12.43 2.57
C CYS A 82 4.72 -12.81 1.10
N LYS A 83 4.03 -12.18 0.15
CA LYS A 83 4.21 -12.47 -1.27
C LYS A 83 5.44 -11.77 -1.83
N GLU A 84 6.06 -12.39 -2.83
CA GLU A 84 7.23 -11.83 -3.49
C GLU A 84 6.88 -10.83 -4.60
N ASN A 85 5.62 -10.82 -5.04
CA ASN A 85 5.22 -10.13 -6.26
C ASN A 85 4.66 -8.73 -6.00
N THR A 86 5.36 -7.94 -5.17
CA THR A 86 4.90 -6.59 -4.83
C THR A 86 5.41 -5.51 -5.77
N LYS A 87 6.48 -5.79 -6.52
CA LYS A 87 7.08 -4.79 -7.39
C LYS A 87 6.10 -4.25 -8.44
N LYS A 88 5.34 -5.13 -9.07
CA LYS A 88 4.35 -4.73 -10.08
C LYS A 88 3.24 -3.90 -9.46
N SER A 89 2.84 -4.24 -8.23
CA SER A 89 1.83 -3.47 -7.50
C SER A 89 2.31 -2.05 -7.24
N ILE A 90 3.56 -1.90 -6.84
CA ILE A 90 4.17 -0.59 -6.59
C ILE A 90 4.21 0.23 -7.88
N GLU A 91 4.66 -0.37 -8.97
CA GLU A 91 4.71 0.30 -10.28
C GLU A 91 3.32 0.76 -10.70
N TYR A 92 2.32 -0.09 -10.52
CA TYR A 92 0.95 0.23 -10.84
C TYR A 92 0.45 1.43 -10.04
N LEU A 93 0.71 1.44 -8.72
CA LEU A 93 0.27 2.54 -7.85
C LEU A 93 0.94 3.86 -8.22
N CYS A 94 2.23 3.84 -8.53
CA CYS A 94 2.96 5.03 -8.95
C CYS A 94 2.33 5.63 -10.21
N GLU A 95 2.01 4.78 -11.19
CA GLU A 95 1.41 5.21 -12.44
C GLU A 95 -0.02 5.71 -12.23
N LYS A 96 -0.80 4.99 -11.43
CA LYS A 96 -2.20 5.32 -11.20
C LYS A 96 -2.38 6.65 -10.51
N PHE A 97 -1.52 6.98 -9.55
CA PHE A 97 -1.57 8.26 -8.85
C PHE A 97 -0.72 9.34 -9.51
N LYS A 98 -0.12 9.02 -10.64
CA LYS A 98 0.73 9.94 -11.42
C LYS A 98 1.85 10.53 -10.57
N SER A 99 2.44 9.69 -9.73
CA SER A 99 3.53 10.09 -8.87
C SER A 99 4.79 10.40 -9.70
N LYS A 100 5.44 11.52 -9.40
CA LYS A 100 6.68 11.89 -10.08
C LYS A 100 7.91 11.45 -9.33
N ASN A 101 7.78 11.25 -8.02
CA ASN A 101 8.87 10.81 -7.15
C ASN A 101 8.35 9.80 -6.15
N LYS A 102 9.21 8.89 -5.73
CA LYS A 102 8.83 7.89 -4.73
C LYS A 102 10.00 7.54 -3.83
N SER A 103 9.68 7.05 -2.65
CA SER A 103 10.65 6.47 -1.72
C SER A 103 10.12 5.11 -1.29
N ILE A 104 10.97 4.11 -1.33
CA ILE A 104 10.62 2.74 -0.95
C ILE A 104 11.59 2.27 0.11
N LYS A 105 11.05 1.80 1.23
CA LYS A 105 11.84 1.14 2.27
C LYS A 105 11.24 -0.22 2.52
N THR A 106 12.08 -1.22 2.69
CA THR A 106 11.64 -2.58 2.95
C THR A 106 12.21 -3.03 4.28
N VAL A 107 11.33 -3.49 5.17
CA VAL A 107 11.71 -4.02 6.48
C VAL A 107 11.29 -5.47 6.55
N ASN A 108 12.24 -6.34 6.86
CA ASN A 108 11.94 -7.75 7.08
C ASN A 108 11.30 -7.91 8.45
N ARG A 109 10.24 -8.70 8.51
CA ARG A 109 9.49 -8.94 9.74
C ARG A 109 9.47 -10.41 10.06
N GLY A 110 9.52 -10.70 11.38
CA GLY A 110 9.43 -12.06 11.84
C GLY A 110 10.62 -12.89 11.43
N GLU A 111 11.82 -12.42 11.71
CA GLU A 111 13.03 -13.16 11.39
C GLU A 111 13.17 -14.36 12.32
N ILE A 112 13.17 -15.54 11.72
CA ILE A 112 13.25 -16.81 12.46
C ILE A 112 14.59 -17.47 12.18
N HIS A 113 15.31 -17.78 13.25
CA HIS A 113 16.60 -18.46 13.15
C HIS A 113 16.42 -19.92 13.61
N GLU A 114 16.74 -20.86 12.76
CA GLU A 114 16.61 -22.27 13.08
C GLU A 114 17.43 -22.67 14.30
N ASP A 115 18.58 -22.02 14.49
CA ASP A 115 19.46 -22.28 15.61
C ASP A 115 18.82 -21.97 16.96
N ASN A 116 17.77 -21.17 16.98
CA ASN A 116 17.08 -20.77 18.19
C ASN A 116 15.92 -21.69 18.55
N ILE A 117 15.72 -22.73 17.76
CA ILE A 117 14.60 -23.67 17.94
C ILE A 117 14.96 -24.81 18.87
N GLY A 118 16.22 -25.02 19.07
CA GLY A 118 16.72 -26.11 19.90
C GLY A 118 16.56 -25.91 21.37
#